data_2992b1ca28cbe945f4b84b551e9c2a62
#
_entry.id   2992b1ca28cbe945f4b84b551e9c2a62
#
_cell.length_a   1.000
_cell.length_b   1.000
_cell.length_c   1.000
_cell.angle_alpha   90.00
_cell.angle_beta   90.00
_cell.angle_gamma   90.00
#
_symmetry.space_group_name_H-M   'P 1'
#
loop_
_entity.id
_entity.type
_entity.pdbx_description
1 polymer ?
#
loop_
_entity_poly.entity_id
_entity_poly.type
_entity_poly.pdbx_seq_one_letter_code
_entity_poly.pdbx_strand_id
1 'polypeptide(L)'
;MALGKDYATQECSIARALEVVGERWTLLVIRDAFFGVRRYNDFLVHLCIPRAVLAARLQALTEQGILYKRRYQQSPPRDEYVLTERGIALWPTLRSLGLWGREHYGERPLRLFRHAGCGTERELGPYGECPDCGTVVPVPDVVMEPGPGLDPDPADPVSRALLQPRRLLQPLEPDPV
;
A
#
# COMPACT_ATOMS: atom_id res chain seq x y z
N MET A 1 11.20 5.12 -32.25
CA MET A 1 9.77 4.75 -32.17
C MET A 1 9.34 4.93 -30.68
N ALA A 2 8.37 5.80 -30.42
CA ALA A 2 7.80 5.85 -29.05
C ALA A 2 7.03 4.54 -28.82
N LEU A 3 7.29 3.88 -27.69
CA LEU A 3 6.51 2.72 -27.26
C LEU A 3 5.05 3.16 -27.09
N GLY A 4 4.10 2.34 -27.54
CA GLY A 4 2.66 2.57 -27.30
C GLY A 4 2.39 2.75 -25.80
N LYS A 5 1.40 3.59 -25.47
CA LYS A 5 1.04 3.88 -24.06
C LYS A 5 0.10 2.84 -23.47
N ASP A 6 -0.34 1.87 -24.25
CA ASP A 6 -1.31 0.85 -23.84
C ASP A 6 -0.90 -0.55 -24.34
N TYR A 7 -1.59 -1.54 -23.84
CA TYR A 7 -1.46 -2.94 -24.24
C TYR A 7 -2.67 -3.41 -25.06
N ALA A 8 -3.28 -2.52 -25.87
CA ALA A 8 -4.54 -2.78 -26.57
C ALA A 8 -4.54 -4.06 -27.42
N THR A 9 -3.36 -4.44 -27.96
CA THR A 9 -3.17 -5.66 -28.77
C THR A 9 -2.96 -6.93 -27.95
N GLN A 10 -2.84 -6.84 -26.62
CA GLN A 10 -2.60 -7.98 -25.75
C GLN A 10 -3.91 -8.52 -25.18
N GLU A 11 -4.31 -9.72 -25.56
CA GLU A 11 -5.45 -10.45 -24.97
C GLU A 11 -5.02 -11.13 -23.66
N CYS A 12 -4.66 -10.34 -22.66
CA CYS A 12 -4.08 -10.81 -21.41
C CYS A 12 -4.59 -10.00 -20.22
N SER A 13 -5.09 -10.68 -19.17
CA SER A 13 -5.55 -10.02 -17.94
C SER A 13 -4.43 -9.29 -17.20
N ILE A 14 -3.18 -9.79 -17.29
CA ILE A 14 -2.03 -9.10 -16.71
C ILE A 14 -1.78 -7.78 -17.45
N ALA A 15 -1.85 -7.77 -18.78
CA ALA A 15 -1.71 -6.54 -19.56
C ALA A 15 -2.77 -5.50 -19.15
N ARG A 16 -4.02 -5.91 -18.97
CA ARG A 16 -5.09 -5.02 -18.48
C ARG A 16 -4.85 -4.50 -17.07
N ALA A 17 -4.32 -5.34 -16.18
CA ALA A 17 -3.94 -4.90 -14.85
C ALA A 17 -2.78 -3.89 -14.89
N LEU A 18 -1.77 -4.13 -15.74
CA LEU A 18 -0.62 -3.23 -15.89
C LEU A 18 -1.00 -1.86 -16.46
N GLU A 19 -2.07 -1.74 -17.28
CA GLU A 19 -2.60 -0.44 -17.69
C GLU A 19 -3.03 0.43 -16.48
N VAL A 20 -3.45 -0.21 -15.40
CA VAL A 20 -3.91 0.47 -14.17
C VAL A 20 -2.77 0.64 -13.16
N VAL A 21 -2.00 -0.43 -12.91
CA VAL A 21 -1.03 -0.45 -11.81
C VAL A 21 0.43 -0.54 -12.26
N GLY A 22 0.71 -0.67 -13.57
CA GLY A 22 2.05 -0.91 -14.10
C GLY A 22 2.98 0.29 -14.11
N GLU A 23 2.47 1.49 -13.93
CA GLU A 23 3.29 2.68 -13.88
C GLU A 23 4.15 2.72 -12.60
N ARG A 24 5.39 3.14 -12.76
CA ARG A 24 6.30 3.31 -11.63
C ARG A 24 5.64 4.14 -10.52
N TRP A 25 5.83 3.80 -9.29
CA TRP A 25 5.26 4.38 -8.07
C TRP A 25 3.82 3.96 -7.75
N THR A 26 3.03 3.50 -8.71
CA THR A 26 1.61 3.21 -8.50
C THR A 26 1.39 2.18 -7.40
N LEU A 27 2.08 1.04 -7.46
CA LEU A 27 1.97 0.00 -6.42
C LEU A 27 2.50 0.47 -5.06
N LEU A 28 3.50 1.37 -5.02
CA LEU A 28 3.99 1.95 -3.77
C LEU A 28 2.98 2.92 -3.14
N VAL A 29 2.28 3.71 -3.95
CA VAL A 29 1.16 4.56 -3.47
C VAL A 29 0.03 3.70 -2.91
N ILE A 30 -0.34 2.62 -3.61
CA ILE A 30 -1.36 1.67 -3.14
C ILE A 30 -0.92 0.99 -1.84
N ARG A 31 0.34 0.54 -1.74
CA ARG A 31 0.93 -0.03 -0.52
C ARG A 31 0.77 0.94 0.67
N ASP A 32 1.13 2.19 0.48
CA ASP A 32 1.04 3.20 1.54
C ASP A 32 -0.40 3.46 1.96
N ALA A 33 -1.35 3.43 1.01
CA ALA A 33 -2.77 3.52 1.33
C ALA A 33 -3.25 2.33 2.18
N PHE A 34 -2.73 1.10 1.96
CA PHE A 34 -2.97 -0.04 2.87
C PHE A 34 -2.38 0.19 4.25
N PHE A 35 -1.22 0.85 4.36
CA PHE A 35 -0.60 1.20 5.63
C PHE A 35 -1.33 2.34 6.37
N GLY A 36 -2.36 2.90 5.74
CA GLY A 36 -3.20 3.95 6.31
C GLY A 36 -2.75 5.37 5.99
N VAL A 37 -1.72 5.53 5.14
CA VAL A 37 -1.35 6.84 4.60
C VAL A 37 -2.49 7.35 3.70
N ARG A 38 -3.00 8.54 3.98
CA ARG A 38 -4.17 9.09 3.28
C ARG A 38 -3.96 10.49 2.73
N ARG A 39 -3.11 11.31 3.37
CA ARG A 39 -2.93 12.72 3.00
C ARG A 39 -1.82 12.85 1.96
N TYR A 40 -2.02 13.78 1.03
CA TYR A 40 -1.06 14.04 -0.06
C TYR A 40 0.38 14.26 0.45
N ASN A 41 0.53 15.08 1.50
CA ASN A 41 1.87 15.36 2.04
C ASN A 41 2.52 14.14 2.69
N ASP A 42 1.75 13.27 3.32
CA ASP A 42 2.27 12.06 3.96
C ASP A 42 2.80 11.08 2.89
N PHE A 43 2.07 10.88 1.78
CA PHE A 43 2.59 10.14 0.62
C PHE A 43 3.86 10.77 0.07
N LEU A 44 3.88 12.10 -0.07
CA LEU A 44 5.02 12.82 -0.63
C LEU A 44 6.28 12.61 0.20
N VAL A 45 6.16 12.74 1.52
CA VAL A 45 7.27 12.60 2.47
C VAL A 45 7.76 11.14 2.53
N HIS A 46 6.85 10.19 2.71
CA HIS A 46 7.22 8.78 2.88
C HIS A 46 7.81 8.16 1.61
N LEU A 47 7.27 8.51 0.43
CA LEU A 47 7.75 7.95 -0.84
C LEU A 47 8.94 8.70 -1.43
N CYS A 48 9.27 9.91 -0.95
CA CYS A 48 10.26 10.79 -1.59
C CYS A 48 10.01 10.97 -3.10
N ILE A 49 8.76 11.00 -3.50
CA ILE A 49 8.31 11.04 -4.91
C ILE A 49 8.21 12.48 -5.40
N PRO A 50 8.55 12.80 -6.67
CA PRO A 50 8.30 14.14 -7.21
C PRO A 50 6.81 14.53 -7.17
N ARG A 51 6.51 15.77 -6.75
CA ARG A 51 5.13 16.26 -6.57
C ARG A 51 4.22 16.03 -7.78
N ALA A 52 4.71 16.34 -8.99
CA ALA A 52 3.95 16.15 -10.22
C ALA A 52 3.62 14.67 -10.49
N VAL A 53 4.57 13.77 -10.18
CA VAL A 53 4.37 12.32 -10.35
C VAL A 53 3.34 11.81 -9.34
N LEU A 54 3.43 12.21 -8.07
CA LEU A 54 2.44 11.82 -7.06
C LEU A 54 1.04 12.30 -7.45
N ALA A 55 0.90 13.57 -7.83
CA ALA A 55 -0.38 14.12 -8.26
C ALA A 55 -1.00 13.32 -9.41
N ALA A 56 -0.20 13.01 -10.45
CA ALA A 56 -0.64 12.21 -11.58
C ALA A 56 -1.04 10.78 -11.17
N ARG A 57 -0.29 10.14 -10.26
CA ARG A 57 -0.63 8.77 -9.77
C ARG A 57 -1.91 8.76 -8.96
N LEU A 58 -2.08 9.69 -8.01
CA LEU A 58 -3.30 9.80 -7.21
C LEU A 58 -4.53 10.12 -8.05
N GLN A 59 -4.38 10.98 -9.07
CA GLN A 59 -5.44 11.28 -10.02
C GLN A 59 -5.83 10.02 -10.82
N ALA A 60 -4.87 9.36 -11.46
CA ALA A 60 -5.11 8.15 -12.24
C ALA A 60 -5.78 7.05 -11.41
N LEU A 61 -5.30 6.81 -10.17
CA LEU A 61 -5.88 5.82 -9.26
C LEU A 61 -7.32 6.19 -8.86
N THR A 62 -7.64 7.47 -8.76
CA THR A 62 -9.00 7.93 -8.46
C THR A 62 -9.91 7.75 -9.68
N GLU A 63 -9.45 8.09 -10.88
CA GLU A 63 -10.18 7.88 -12.14
C GLU A 63 -10.45 6.40 -12.41
N GLN A 64 -9.52 5.52 -12.06
CA GLN A 64 -9.66 4.07 -12.17
C GLN A 64 -10.47 3.44 -11.04
N GLY A 65 -10.97 4.23 -10.09
CA GLY A 65 -11.76 3.75 -8.97
C GLY A 65 -11.01 2.83 -7.99
N ILE A 66 -9.68 2.97 -7.90
CA ILE A 66 -8.84 2.28 -6.90
C ILE A 66 -8.82 3.09 -5.61
N LEU A 67 -8.77 4.41 -5.72
CA LEU A 67 -8.89 5.35 -4.62
C LEU A 67 -10.13 6.22 -4.80
N TYR A 68 -10.62 6.79 -3.70
CA TYR A 68 -11.57 7.89 -3.74
C TYR A 68 -11.10 9.01 -2.82
N LYS A 69 -11.53 10.24 -3.13
CA LYS A 69 -11.27 11.40 -2.29
C LYS A 69 -12.37 11.54 -1.23
N ARG A 70 -11.95 11.78 0.00
CA ARG A 70 -12.85 12.09 1.11
C ARG A 70 -12.43 13.42 1.74
N ARG A 71 -13.38 14.34 1.90
CA ARG A 71 -13.13 15.60 2.57
C ARG A 71 -12.99 15.37 4.08
N TYR A 72 -11.83 15.75 4.67
CA TYR A 72 -11.61 15.67 6.11
C TYR A 72 -11.57 17.04 6.81
N GLN A 73 -11.38 18.13 6.05
CA GLN A 73 -11.39 19.49 6.56
C GLN A 73 -12.13 20.41 5.59
N GLN A 74 -13.01 21.27 6.12
CA GLN A 74 -13.85 22.16 5.32
C GLN A 74 -13.18 23.50 5.03
N SER A 75 -12.43 24.07 5.99
CA SER A 75 -11.80 25.39 5.86
C SER A 75 -10.37 25.38 6.42
N PRO A 76 -9.33 25.59 5.59
CA PRO A 76 -9.39 25.45 4.14
C PRO A 76 -9.75 24.01 3.71
N PRO A 77 -10.34 23.83 2.51
CA PRO A 77 -10.73 22.50 2.05
C PRO A 77 -9.54 21.56 1.90
N ARG A 78 -9.60 20.39 2.57
CA ARG A 78 -8.56 19.36 2.45
C ARG A 78 -9.18 18.00 2.25
N ASP A 79 -8.63 17.24 1.31
CA ASP A 79 -9.07 15.90 0.96
C ASP A 79 -8.00 14.87 1.33
N GLU A 80 -8.45 13.66 1.65
CA GLU A 80 -7.63 12.48 1.81
C GLU A 80 -8.01 11.43 0.76
N TYR A 81 -7.11 10.49 0.51
CA TYR A 81 -7.27 9.41 -0.46
C TYR A 81 -7.47 8.09 0.29
N VAL A 82 -8.54 7.38 -0.04
CA VAL A 82 -8.92 6.14 0.64
C VAL A 82 -9.13 5.04 -0.40
N LEU A 83 -8.69 3.82 -0.09
CA LEU A 83 -8.92 2.66 -0.95
C LEU A 83 -10.41 2.34 -1.06
N THR A 84 -10.85 2.06 -2.27
CA THR A 84 -12.16 1.45 -2.55
C THR A 84 -12.11 -0.06 -2.34
N GLU A 85 -13.25 -0.76 -2.41
CA GLU A 85 -13.26 -2.24 -2.42
C GLU A 85 -12.41 -2.80 -3.56
N ARG A 86 -12.46 -2.18 -4.76
CA ARG A 86 -11.62 -2.54 -5.90
C ARG A 86 -10.13 -2.34 -5.60
N GLY A 87 -9.77 -1.28 -4.88
CA GLY A 87 -8.40 -1.06 -4.43
C GLY A 87 -7.97 -2.09 -3.39
N ILE A 88 -8.84 -2.42 -2.43
CA ILE A 88 -8.59 -3.42 -1.38
C ILE A 88 -8.38 -4.81 -2.00
N ALA A 89 -9.06 -5.15 -3.09
CA ALA A 89 -8.88 -6.41 -3.81
C ALA A 89 -7.46 -6.61 -4.38
N LEU A 90 -6.60 -5.56 -4.42
CA LEU A 90 -5.19 -5.68 -4.81
C LEU A 90 -4.28 -6.22 -3.70
N TRP A 91 -4.79 -6.40 -2.48
CA TRP A 91 -3.98 -6.86 -1.35
C TRP A 91 -3.23 -8.18 -1.61
N PRO A 92 -3.85 -9.26 -2.11
CA PRO A 92 -3.12 -10.51 -2.38
C PRO A 92 -1.99 -10.33 -3.40
N THR A 93 -2.20 -9.51 -4.43
CA THR A 93 -1.18 -9.20 -5.43
C THR A 93 0.01 -8.47 -4.82
N LEU A 94 -0.24 -7.46 -3.99
CA LEU A 94 0.82 -6.72 -3.28
C LEU A 94 1.55 -7.62 -2.28
N ARG A 95 0.82 -8.48 -1.57
CA ARG A 95 1.40 -9.44 -0.62
C ARG A 95 2.34 -10.41 -1.33
N SER A 96 1.88 -11.04 -2.41
CA SER A 96 2.68 -11.98 -3.20
C SER A 96 3.91 -11.31 -3.81
N LEU A 97 3.76 -10.11 -4.36
CA LEU A 97 4.87 -9.34 -4.91
C LEU A 97 5.90 -8.97 -3.82
N GLY A 98 5.41 -8.58 -2.64
CA GLY A 98 6.27 -8.25 -1.49
C GLY A 98 7.06 -9.45 -0.99
N LEU A 99 6.45 -10.64 -0.94
CA LEU A 99 7.13 -11.88 -0.58
C LEU A 99 8.19 -12.26 -1.62
N TRP A 100 7.86 -12.18 -2.90
CA TRP A 100 8.81 -12.44 -3.98
C TRP A 100 10.00 -11.48 -3.91
N GLY A 101 9.74 -10.17 -3.68
CA GLY A 101 10.79 -9.17 -3.52
C GLY A 101 11.69 -9.45 -2.32
N ARG A 102 11.11 -9.90 -1.20
CA ARG A 102 11.86 -10.29 0.00
C ARG A 102 12.76 -11.50 -0.26
N GLU A 103 12.25 -12.52 -0.95
CA GLU A 103 12.99 -13.74 -1.26
C GLU A 103 14.21 -13.48 -2.15
N HIS A 104 14.06 -12.59 -3.15
CA HIS A 104 15.08 -12.41 -4.19
C HIS A 104 15.99 -11.19 -3.99
N TYR A 105 15.57 -10.20 -3.21
CA TYR A 105 16.30 -8.92 -3.05
C TYR A 105 16.44 -8.45 -1.59
N GLY A 106 15.83 -9.15 -0.64
CA GLY A 106 15.83 -8.75 0.76
C GLY A 106 16.67 -9.70 1.62
N GLU A 107 17.50 -9.15 2.51
CA GLU A 107 18.24 -9.95 3.50
C GLU A 107 17.40 -10.20 4.75
N ARG A 108 16.56 -9.25 5.14
CA ARG A 108 15.70 -9.31 6.33
C ARG A 108 14.31 -8.77 6.02
N PRO A 109 13.25 -9.30 6.65
CA PRO A 109 11.91 -8.77 6.46
C PRO A 109 11.80 -7.35 6.98
N LEU A 110 11.25 -6.45 6.13
CA LEU A 110 10.98 -5.06 6.48
C LEU A 110 9.63 -4.90 7.20
N ARG A 111 8.64 -5.69 6.79
CA ARG A 111 7.29 -5.70 7.37
C ARG A 111 6.81 -7.13 7.53
N LEU A 112 6.16 -7.40 8.65
CA LEU A 112 5.50 -8.66 8.98
C LEU A 112 3.99 -8.44 8.97
N PHE A 113 3.24 -9.41 8.44
CA PHE A 113 1.78 -9.32 8.37
C PHE A 113 1.16 -10.55 9.04
N ARG A 114 0.27 -10.32 10.00
CA ARG A 114 -0.31 -11.36 10.86
C ARG A 114 -1.81 -11.23 10.98
N HIS A 115 -2.46 -12.29 11.41
CA HIS A 115 -3.89 -12.29 11.71
C HIS A 115 -4.16 -11.78 13.13
N ALA A 116 -4.85 -10.66 13.24
CA ALA A 116 -5.20 -10.06 14.54
C ALA A 116 -6.03 -11.01 15.42
N GLY A 117 -6.92 -11.80 14.81
CA GLY A 117 -7.85 -12.67 15.53
C GLY A 117 -7.23 -13.93 16.14
N CYS A 118 -6.11 -14.43 15.58
CA CYS A 118 -5.47 -15.66 16.08
C CYS A 118 -4.40 -15.41 17.14
N GLY A 119 -3.92 -14.17 17.32
CA GLY A 119 -2.81 -13.86 18.21
C GLY A 119 -1.51 -14.62 17.87
N THR A 120 -1.39 -15.09 16.63
CA THR A 120 -0.24 -15.87 16.17
C THR A 120 0.95 -14.98 15.84
N GLU A 121 2.15 -15.48 16.15
CA GLU A 121 3.39 -14.84 15.70
C GLU A 121 3.78 -15.20 14.25
N ARG A 122 3.05 -16.14 13.62
CA ARG A 122 3.32 -16.59 12.26
C ARG A 122 2.79 -15.58 11.23
N GLU A 123 3.56 -15.35 10.18
CA GLU A 123 3.15 -14.48 9.08
C GLU A 123 2.06 -15.13 8.22
N LEU A 124 1.22 -14.28 7.64
CA LEU A 124 0.27 -14.68 6.60
C LEU A 124 1.00 -15.20 5.37
N GLY A 125 0.42 -16.18 4.72
CA GLY A 125 0.88 -16.69 3.44
C GLY A 125 0.71 -15.72 2.27
N PRO A 126 1.09 -16.15 1.04
CA PRO A 126 1.14 -15.28 -0.14
C PRO A 126 -0.22 -14.71 -0.57
N TYR A 127 -1.30 -15.41 -0.27
CA TYR A 127 -2.67 -14.94 -0.59
C TYR A 127 -3.38 -14.33 0.61
N GLY A 128 -2.67 -14.12 1.73
CA GLY A 128 -3.23 -13.57 2.97
C GLY A 128 -3.88 -14.63 3.87
N GLU A 129 -3.62 -15.92 3.64
CA GLU A 129 -4.07 -17.01 4.48
C GLU A 129 -3.33 -17.07 5.82
N CYS A 130 -4.07 -17.26 6.90
CA CYS A 130 -3.51 -17.47 8.23
C CYS A 130 -3.03 -18.92 8.36
N PRO A 131 -1.76 -19.16 8.75
CA PRO A 131 -1.22 -20.51 8.89
C PRO A 131 -1.82 -21.30 10.05
N ASP A 132 -2.50 -20.66 10.99
CA ASP A 132 -3.05 -21.33 12.16
C ASP A 132 -4.55 -21.66 12.02
N CYS A 133 -5.37 -20.75 11.49
CA CYS A 133 -6.79 -21.01 11.27
C CYS A 133 -7.16 -21.37 9.81
N GLY A 134 -6.21 -21.27 8.88
CA GLY A 134 -6.41 -21.61 7.47
C GLY A 134 -7.30 -20.64 6.68
N THR A 135 -7.82 -19.57 7.31
CA THR A 135 -8.69 -18.61 6.62
C THR A 135 -7.88 -17.56 5.86
N VAL A 136 -8.38 -17.11 4.71
CA VAL A 136 -7.91 -15.87 4.06
C VAL A 136 -8.41 -14.70 4.90
N VAL A 137 -7.46 -13.99 5.51
CA VAL A 137 -7.75 -12.94 6.48
C VAL A 137 -8.30 -11.70 5.80
N PRO A 138 -9.48 -11.17 6.19
CA PRO A 138 -9.95 -9.89 5.72
C PRO A 138 -8.93 -8.78 5.99
N VAL A 139 -8.70 -7.90 5.03
CA VAL A 139 -7.65 -6.87 5.13
C VAL A 139 -7.72 -6.03 6.41
N PRO A 140 -8.92 -5.62 6.93
CA PRO A 140 -9.01 -4.90 8.19
C PRO A 140 -8.53 -5.69 9.42
N ASP A 141 -8.44 -7.03 9.32
CA ASP A 141 -7.98 -7.92 10.39
C ASP A 141 -6.50 -8.33 10.23
N VAL A 142 -5.82 -7.77 9.23
CA VAL A 142 -4.38 -7.93 9.07
C VAL A 142 -3.66 -6.89 9.92
N VAL A 143 -2.80 -7.35 10.81
CA VAL A 143 -1.85 -6.49 11.55
C VAL A 143 -0.52 -6.46 10.79
N MET A 144 -0.05 -5.26 10.53
CA MET A 144 1.29 -4.99 10.04
C MET A 144 2.19 -4.62 11.22
N GLU A 145 3.35 -5.23 11.29
CA GLU A 145 4.39 -4.97 12.29
C GLU A 145 5.71 -4.60 11.62
N PRO A 146 6.56 -3.81 12.30
CA PRO A 146 7.93 -3.56 11.83
C PRO A 146 8.72 -4.87 11.85
N GLY A 147 9.42 -5.15 10.76
CA GLY A 147 10.35 -6.26 10.69
C GLY A 147 11.78 -5.85 11.11
N PRO A 148 12.65 -6.82 11.36
CA PRO A 148 14.03 -6.57 11.86
C PRO A 148 14.95 -5.90 10.83
N GLY A 149 14.52 -5.75 9.59
CA GLY A 149 15.26 -5.07 8.53
C GLY A 149 14.95 -3.58 8.40
N LEU A 150 13.99 -3.05 9.16
CA LEU A 150 13.68 -1.61 9.14
C LEU A 150 14.72 -0.80 9.90
N ASP A 151 14.92 0.44 9.44
CA ASP A 151 15.61 1.47 10.21
C ASP A 151 14.82 1.74 11.50
N PRO A 152 15.43 1.59 12.69
CA PRO A 152 14.74 1.83 13.95
C PRO A 152 14.55 3.33 14.27
N ASP A 153 15.24 4.25 13.57
CA ASP A 153 15.17 5.69 13.79
C ASP A 153 15.04 6.45 12.46
N PRO A 154 13.96 6.27 11.70
CA PRO A 154 13.79 6.92 10.41
C PRO A 154 13.55 8.43 10.57
N ALA A 155 14.11 9.22 9.64
CA ALA A 155 14.06 10.67 9.69
C ALA A 155 12.65 11.25 9.49
N ASP A 156 11.81 10.60 8.68
CA ASP A 156 10.50 11.14 8.35
C ASP A 156 9.39 10.69 9.33
N PRO A 157 8.39 11.55 9.59
CA PRO A 157 7.35 11.27 10.60
C PRO A 157 6.42 10.11 10.21
N VAL A 158 6.23 9.85 8.92
CA VAL A 158 5.39 8.74 8.44
C VAL A 158 6.08 7.41 8.72
N SER A 159 7.36 7.28 8.38
CA SER A 159 8.15 6.09 8.69
C SER A 159 8.21 5.83 10.20
N ARG A 160 8.38 6.89 11.04
CA ARG A 160 8.33 6.76 12.51
C ARG A 160 6.99 6.22 12.99
N ALA A 161 5.88 6.78 12.50
CA ALA A 161 4.54 6.31 12.87
C ALA A 161 4.31 4.84 12.45
N LEU A 162 4.92 4.41 11.35
CA LEU A 162 4.86 3.04 10.84
C LEU A 162 5.78 2.05 11.57
N LEU A 163 6.54 2.46 12.57
CA LEU A 163 7.27 1.56 13.48
C LEU A 163 6.37 0.94 14.56
N GLN A 164 5.13 1.41 14.70
CA GLN A 164 4.18 0.80 15.62
C GLN A 164 3.32 -0.26 14.92
N PRO A 165 3.06 -1.42 15.57
CA PRO A 165 2.11 -2.39 15.06
C PRO A 165 0.75 -1.75 14.83
N ARG A 166 0.10 -2.07 13.69
CA ARG A 166 -1.18 -1.48 13.34
C ARG A 166 -1.98 -2.36 12.39
N ARG A 167 -3.29 -2.25 12.44
CA ARG A 167 -4.15 -2.89 11.44
C ARG A 167 -4.05 -2.14 10.10
N LEU A 168 -4.09 -2.87 9.01
CA LEU A 168 -4.18 -2.26 7.69
C LEU A 168 -5.46 -1.41 7.57
N LEU A 169 -5.44 -0.44 6.68
CA LEU A 169 -6.52 0.52 6.40
C LEU A 169 -6.87 1.48 7.54
N GLN A 170 -6.34 1.30 8.74
CA GLN A 170 -6.52 2.30 9.80
C GLN A 170 -5.79 3.59 9.43
N PRO A 171 -6.45 4.76 9.58
CA PRO A 171 -5.79 6.04 9.29
C PRO A 171 -4.47 6.17 10.05
N LEU A 172 -3.42 6.56 9.33
CA LEU A 172 -2.17 6.95 9.94
C LEU A 172 -2.22 8.45 10.28
N GLU A 173 -1.92 8.77 11.50
CA GLU A 173 -1.79 10.16 11.96
C GLU A 173 -0.35 10.38 12.41
N PRO A 174 0.55 10.73 11.46
CA PRO A 174 1.93 11.05 11.82
C PRO A 174 1.97 12.32 12.68
N ASP A 175 2.97 12.42 13.55
CA ASP A 175 3.23 13.65 14.27
C ASP A 175 3.37 14.82 13.30
N PRO A 176 2.83 15.99 13.61
CA PRO A 176 2.96 17.16 12.76
C PRO A 176 4.44 17.53 12.59
N VAL A 177 4.82 17.83 11.35
CA VAL A 177 6.15 18.33 10.98
C VAL A 177 6.32 19.78 11.46
#